data_99f836951479ceb6b591168258239109
#
_entry.id   99f836951479ceb6b591168258239109
#
_cell.length_a   1.000
_cell.length_b   1.000
_cell.length_c   1.000
_cell.angle_alpha   90.00
_cell.angle_beta   90.00
_cell.angle_gamma   90.00
#
_symmetry.space_group_name_H-M   'P 1'
#
loop_
_entity.id
_entity.type
_entity.pdbx_description
1 polymer ?
#
loop_
_entity_poly.entity_id
_entity_poly.type
_entity_poly.pdbx_seq_one_letter_code
_entity_poly.pdbx_strand_id
1 'polypeptide(L)'
;MIKGSIQEEDITIINIHAPNIGALQYVRYMLTSMKGEINTVIVGDINTPLTPMDRSTKQKIKKETQTLNDTIDQLDLIDIYRTFHPQTMNFTFFSSAHGTFSRIDHILGHKASLGKFKKIKIIPSIFSEHNAIRLDVNYRRKTIKNSNI
;
A
#
# COMPACT_ATOMS: atom_id res chain seq x y z
N MET A 1 2.09 13.88 5.89
CA MET A 1 3.36 13.14 5.80
C MET A 1 3.94 12.97 7.19
N ILE A 2 4.32 11.75 7.52
CA ILE A 2 4.90 11.42 8.82
C ILE A 2 6.34 10.95 8.58
N LYS A 3 7.28 11.53 9.31
CA LYS A 3 8.67 11.10 9.29
C LYS A 3 9.07 10.59 10.67
N GLY A 4 9.83 9.52 10.69
CA GLY A 4 10.30 8.92 11.91
C GLY A 4 11.58 8.13 11.70
N SER A 5 12.03 7.48 12.76
CA SER A 5 13.22 6.66 12.72
C SER A 5 12.95 5.33 13.42
N ILE A 6 13.34 4.23 12.77
CA ILE A 6 13.31 2.88 13.34
C ILE A 6 14.72 2.34 13.28
N GLN A 7 15.32 2.03 14.43
CA GLN A 7 16.68 1.48 14.49
C GLN A 7 17.70 2.37 13.75
N GLU A 8 17.62 3.68 13.97
CA GLU A 8 18.49 4.67 13.34
C GLU A 8 18.29 4.84 11.83
N GLU A 9 17.29 4.21 11.26
CA GLU A 9 16.92 4.42 9.86
C GLU A 9 15.72 5.35 9.79
N ASP A 10 15.81 6.38 8.96
CA ASP A 10 14.70 7.29 8.73
C ASP A 10 13.66 6.64 7.83
N ILE A 11 12.42 6.72 8.26
CA ILE A 11 11.27 6.23 7.49
C ILE A 11 10.33 7.39 7.27
N THR A 12 9.87 7.52 6.03
CA THR A 12 8.83 8.49 5.68
C THR A 12 7.55 7.72 5.37
N ILE A 13 6.48 8.06 6.08
CA ILE A 13 5.16 7.50 5.81
C ILE A 13 4.29 8.61 5.23
N ILE A 14 3.76 8.37 4.04
CA ILE A 14 2.91 9.32 3.34
C ILE A 14 1.51 8.74 3.27
N ASN A 15 0.55 9.45 3.81
CA ASN A 15 -0.85 9.07 3.76
C ASN A 15 -1.53 9.80 2.60
N ILE A 16 -2.16 9.02 1.72
CA ILE A 16 -2.88 9.52 0.56
C ILE A 16 -4.35 9.20 0.74
N HIS A 17 -5.19 10.18 0.44
CA HIS A 17 -6.62 9.97 0.31
C HIS A 17 -7.06 10.53 -1.02
N ALA A 18 -7.31 9.64 -1.98
CA ALA A 18 -7.65 10.04 -3.33
C ALA A 18 -9.10 10.55 -3.42
N PRO A 19 -9.35 11.61 -4.17
CA PRO A 19 -10.72 12.11 -4.36
C PRO A 19 -11.55 11.12 -5.18
N ASN A 20 -12.88 11.24 -5.11
CA ASN A 20 -13.78 10.38 -5.88
C ASN A 20 -13.66 10.63 -7.39
N ILE A 21 -13.34 11.86 -7.79
CA ILE A 21 -13.15 12.24 -9.18
C ILE A 21 -11.67 12.56 -9.39
N GLY A 22 -11.08 11.98 -10.42
CA GLY A 22 -9.67 12.19 -10.73
C GLY A 22 -8.70 11.48 -9.79
N ALA A 23 -9.15 10.42 -9.11
CA ALA A 23 -8.35 9.67 -8.14
C ALA A 23 -7.03 9.18 -8.75
N LEU A 24 -7.09 8.57 -9.92
CA LEU A 24 -5.91 7.96 -10.55
C LEU A 24 -4.86 8.99 -10.95
N GLN A 25 -5.31 10.14 -11.47
CA GLN A 25 -4.41 11.23 -11.83
C GLN A 25 -3.74 11.83 -10.60
N TYR A 26 -4.51 12.00 -9.53
CA TYR A 26 -4.00 12.51 -8.26
C TYR A 26 -2.92 11.58 -7.69
N VAL A 27 -3.20 10.28 -7.66
CA VAL A 27 -2.24 9.29 -7.13
C VAL A 27 -0.97 9.27 -7.97
N ARG A 28 -1.08 9.27 -9.29
CA ARG A 28 0.09 9.31 -10.17
C ARG A 28 0.95 10.55 -9.92
N TYR A 29 0.31 11.70 -9.76
CA TYR A 29 1.02 12.93 -9.45
C TYR A 29 1.77 12.82 -8.12
N MET A 30 1.10 12.33 -7.09
CA MET A 30 1.71 12.17 -5.77
C MET A 30 2.88 11.19 -5.79
N LEU A 31 2.72 10.05 -6.46
CA LEU A 31 3.80 9.06 -6.57
C LEU A 31 5.00 9.61 -7.33
N THR A 32 4.76 10.32 -8.41
CA THR A 32 5.83 10.91 -9.23
C THR A 32 6.60 11.97 -8.46
N SER A 33 5.94 12.75 -7.61
CA SER A 33 6.60 13.77 -6.80
C SER A 33 7.53 13.18 -5.73
N MET A 34 7.39 11.89 -5.42
CA MET A 34 8.20 11.19 -4.41
C MET A 34 9.24 10.26 -5.04
N LYS A 35 9.55 10.46 -6.30
CA LYS A 35 10.52 9.64 -7.02
C LYS A 35 11.87 9.62 -6.32
N GLY A 36 12.43 8.43 -6.15
CA GLY A 36 13.76 8.24 -5.56
C GLY A 36 13.81 8.07 -4.05
N GLU A 37 12.69 8.20 -3.37
CA GLU A 37 12.60 8.05 -1.91
C GLU A 37 12.49 6.57 -1.53
N ILE A 38 13.62 5.91 -1.26
CA ILE A 38 13.66 4.46 -1.00
C ILE A 38 12.98 4.08 0.32
N ASN A 39 13.16 4.88 1.38
CA ASN A 39 12.62 4.58 2.70
C ASN A 39 11.23 5.19 2.91
N THR A 40 10.45 5.25 1.85
CA THR A 40 9.09 5.80 1.89
C THR A 40 8.07 4.69 1.76
N VAL A 41 7.07 4.73 2.64
CA VAL A 41 5.89 3.87 2.58
C VAL A 41 4.69 4.78 2.33
N ILE A 42 3.94 4.45 1.30
CA ILE A 42 2.76 5.23 0.89
C ILE A 42 1.54 4.42 1.29
N VAL A 43 0.70 4.99 2.13
CA VAL A 43 -0.50 4.31 2.64
C VAL A 43 -1.73 5.14 2.33
N GLY A 44 -2.84 4.47 2.14
CA GLY A 44 -4.11 5.16 2.12
C GLY A 44 -5.11 4.65 1.10
N ASP A 45 -6.21 5.37 1.07
CA ASP A 45 -7.33 5.12 0.19
C ASP A 45 -7.05 5.69 -1.20
N ILE A 46 -6.71 4.81 -2.13
CA ILE A 46 -6.49 5.16 -3.53
C ILE A 46 -7.81 5.19 -4.29
N ASN A 47 -8.87 4.68 -3.68
CA ASN A 47 -10.23 4.64 -4.22
C ASN A 47 -10.33 3.82 -5.52
N THR A 48 -9.42 2.90 -5.74
CA THR A 48 -9.45 2.01 -6.89
C THR A 48 -8.76 0.69 -6.57
N PRO A 49 -9.31 -0.43 -7.05
CA PRO A 49 -8.57 -1.70 -7.08
C PRO A 49 -7.47 -1.63 -8.14
N LEU A 50 -6.33 -2.24 -7.84
CA LEU A 50 -5.19 -2.24 -8.75
C LEU A 50 -5.13 -3.49 -9.62
N THR A 51 -5.76 -4.59 -9.19
CA THR A 51 -5.81 -5.84 -9.93
C THR A 51 -7.24 -6.39 -9.95
N PRO A 52 -7.59 -7.31 -10.89
CA PRO A 52 -8.91 -7.93 -10.89
C PRO A 52 -9.23 -8.68 -9.59
N MET A 53 -8.23 -9.19 -8.89
CA MET A 53 -8.41 -9.89 -7.62
C MET A 53 -8.83 -8.96 -6.47
N ASP A 54 -8.69 -7.66 -6.67
CA ASP A 54 -9.06 -6.66 -5.66
C ASP A 54 -10.54 -6.33 -5.67
N ARG A 55 -11.33 -7.05 -6.45
CA ARG A 55 -12.79 -6.92 -6.52
C ARG A 55 -13.48 -8.26 -6.36
N SER A 56 -14.61 -8.27 -5.68
CA SER A 56 -15.48 -9.45 -5.61
C SER A 56 -16.18 -9.73 -6.94
N THR A 57 -16.39 -8.69 -7.75
CA THR A 57 -16.85 -8.82 -9.13
C THR A 57 -15.63 -8.82 -10.05
N LYS A 58 -15.37 -9.91 -10.75
CA LYS A 58 -14.21 -10.07 -11.61
C LYS A 58 -14.32 -9.23 -12.88
N GLN A 59 -14.18 -7.93 -12.77
CA GLN A 59 -14.18 -7.01 -13.91
C GLN A 59 -12.77 -6.76 -14.40
N LYS A 60 -12.64 -6.47 -15.69
CA LYS A 60 -11.35 -6.09 -16.25
C LYS A 60 -10.87 -4.76 -15.67
N ILE A 61 -9.57 -4.65 -15.52
CA ILE A 61 -8.93 -3.40 -15.07
C ILE A 61 -9.11 -2.34 -16.15
N LYS A 62 -9.50 -1.15 -15.75
CA LYS A 62 -9.65 0.00 -16.65
C LYS A 62 -8.28 0.44 -17.15
N LYS A 63 -8.28 1.10 -18.32
CA LYS A 63 -7.05 1.62 -18.91
C LYS A 63 -6.32 2.60 -18.01
N GLU A 64 -7.06 3.47 -17.32
CA GLU A 64 -6.49 4.43 -16.37
C GLU A 64 -5.80 3.73 -15.21
N THR A 65 -6.37 2.65 -14.72
CA THR A 65 -5.76 1.82 -13.66
C THR A 65 -4.48 1.16 -14.16
N GLN A 66 -4.48 0.69 -15.40
CA GLN A 66 -3.27 0.12 -15.99
C GLN A 66 -2.16 1.17 -16.09
N THR A 67 -2.50 2.40 -16.44
CA THR A 67 -1.56 3.51 -16.48
C THR A 67 -0.96 3.79 -15.09
N LEU A 68 -1.79 3.72 -14.05
CA LEU A 68 -1.29 3.85 -12.67
C LEU A 68 -0.35 2.70 -12.31
N ASN A 69 -0.70 1.47 -12.65
CA ASN A 69 0.16 0.31 -12.43
C ASN A 69 1.51 0.46 -13.14
N ASP A 70 1.52 0.98 -14.35
CA ASP A 70 2.74 1.26 -15.10
C ASP A 70 3.60 2.29 -14.37
N THR A 71 2.99 3.32 -13.81
CA THR A 71 3.69 4.32 -13.01
C THR A 71 4.30 3.71 -11.75
N ILE A 72 3.56 2.87 -11.05
CA ILE A 72 4.04 2.16 -9.86
C ILE A 72 5.27 1.33 -10.22
N ASP A 73 5.21 0.60 -11.32
CA ASP A 73 6.34 -0.20 -11.81
C ASP A 73 7.56 0.65 -12.17
N GLN A 74 7.34 1.74 -12.89
CA GLN A 74 8.42 2.64 -13.33
C GLN A 74 9.15 3.29 -12.16
N LEU A 75 8.47 3.50 -11.04
CA LEU A 75 9.04 4.07 -9.83
C LEU A 75 9.64 3.02 -8.89
N ASP A 76 9.69 1.76 -9.32
CA ASP A 76 10.17 0.63 -8.53
C ASP A 76 9.40 0.44 -7.22
N LEU A 77 8.12 0.78 -7.23
CA LEU A 77 7.21 0.55 -6.12
C LEU A 77 6.50 -0.79 -6.25
N ILE A 78 6.09 -1.34 -5.13
CA ILE A 78 5.30 -2.55 -5.08
C ILE A 78 4.07 -2.35 -4.18
N ASP A 79 3.00 -3.04 -4.52
CA ASP A 79 1.86 -3.23 -3.64
C ASP A 79 2.24 -4.31 -2.61
N ILE A 80 2.51 -3.88 -1.39
CA ILE A 80 3.08 -4.78 -0.38
C ILE A 80 2.12 -5.93 -0.07
N TYR A 81 0.82 -5.64 0.07
CA TYR A 81 -0.15 -6.69 0.35
C TYR A 81 -0.17 -7.75 -0.75
N ARG A 82 -0.23 -7.31 -2.01
CA ARG A 82 -0.29 -8.25 -3.14
C ARG A 82 1.01 -9.03 -3.31
N THR A 83 2.14 -8.45 -2.94
CA THR A 83 3.43 -9.14 -2.97
C THR A 83 3.47 -10.30 -1.98
N PHE A 84 2.97 -10.10 -0.77
CA PHE A 84 2.93 -11.17 0.25
C PHE A 84 1.76 -12.13 0.07
N HIS A 85 0.69 -11.69 -0.59
CA HIS A 85 -0.53 -12.47 -0.80
C HIS A 85 -0.93 -12.47 -2.27
N PRO A 86 -0.16 -13.12 -3.15
CA PRO A 86 -0.34 -12.96 -4.60
C PRO A 86 -1.65 -13.52 -5.14
N GLN A 87 -2.30 -14.42 -4.41
CA GLN A 87 -3.53 -15.08 -4.89
C GLN A 87 -4.71 -14.97 -3.91
N THR A 88 -4.57 -14.18 -2.87
CA THR A 88 -5.60 -14.05 -1.85
C THR A 88 -6.58 -12.94 -2.20
N MET A 89 -7.88 -13.24 -2.14
CA MET A 89 -8.94 -12.26 -2.38
C MET A 89 -9.48 -11.74 -1.05
N ASN A 90 -8.77 -10.80 -0.46
CA ASN A 90 -9.21 -10.08 0.74
C ASN A 90 -9.47 -8.61 0.39
N PHE A 91 -10.42 -8.00 1.10
CA PHE A 91 -10.93 -6.69 0.74
C PHE A 91 -10.84 -5.72 1.92
N THR A 92 -10.74 -4.43 1.60
CA THR A 92 -10.66 -3.36 2.59
C THR A 92 -11.94 -2.54 2.67
N PHE A 93 -12.85 -2.69 1.71
CA PHE A 93 -14.05 -1.88 1.61
C PHE A 93 -15.24 -2.69 1.15
N PHE A 94 -16.39 -2.43 1.75
CA PHE A 94 -17.67 -2.96 1.30
C PHE A 94 -18.58 -1.81 0.87
N SER A 95 -19.07 -1.90 -0.38
CA SER A 95 -20.02 -0.94 -0.90
C SER A 95 -21.44 -1.47 -0.68
N SER A 96 -22.16 -0.87 0.26
CA SER A 96 -23.55 -1.24 0.53
C SER A 96 -24.47 -0.90 -0.64
N ALA A 97 -24.14 0.16 -1.39
CA ALA A 97 -24.92 0.60 -2.56
C ALA A 97 -24.90 -0.44 -3.69
N HIS A 98 -23.81 -1.18 -3.85
CA HIS A 98 -23.61 -2.14 -4.93
C HIS A 98 -23.50 -3.59 -4.44
N GLY A 99 -23.46 -3.82 -3.13
CA GLY A 99 -23.28 -5.15 -2.57
C GLY A 99 -21.96 -5.81 -2.95
N THR A 100 -20.90 -5.00 -3.17
CA THR A 100 -19.61 -5.48 -3.65
C THR A 100 -18.50 -5.17 -2.66
N PHE A 101 -17.49 -6.05 -2.67
CA PHE A 101 -16.25 -5.87 -1.91
C PHE A 101 -15.11 -5.45 -2.82
N SER A 102 -14.21 -4.63 -2.32
CA SER A 102 -13.02 -4.24 -3.06
C SER A 102 -11.85 -3.94 -2.12
N ARG A 103 -10.63 -4.05 -2.65
CA ARG A 103 -9.43 -3.62 -1.97
C ARG A 103 -8.98 -2.32 -2.62
N ILE A 104 -9.29 -1.22 -1.99
CA ILE A 104 -9.01 0.15 -2.47
C ILE A 104 -8.06 0.92 -1.56
N ASP A 105 -7.80 0.40 -0.38
CA ASP A 105 -6.79 0.91 0.54
C ASP A 105 -5.51 0.11 0.32
N HIS A 106 -4.42 0.78 0.01
CA HIS A 106 -3.18 0.14 -0.39
C HIS A 106 -2.01 0.64 0.43
N ILE A 107 -0.99 -0.20 0.56
CA ILE A 107 0.30 0.16 1.10
C ILE A 107 1.34 -0.13 0.03
N LEU A 108 2.00 0.91 -0.45
CA LEU A 108 3.04 0.81 -1.46
C LEU A 108 4.39 1.09 -0.83
N GLY A 109 5.39 0.35 -1.24
CA GLY A 109 6.76 0.55 -0.80
C GLY A 109 7.73 0.34 -1.94
N HIS A 110 8.98 0.75 -1.75
CA HIS A 110 10.01 0.57 -2.75
C HIS A 110 10.52 -0.87 -2.73
N LYS A 111 10.79 -1.43 -3.92
CA LYS A 111 11.33 -2.79 -4.07
C LYS A 111 12.59 -3.02 -3.22
N ALA A 112 13.46 -2.01 -3.15
CA ALA A 112 14.70 -2.11 -2.40
C ALA A 112 14.47 -2.28 -0.89
N SER A 113 13.30 -1.92 -0.39
CA SER A 113 12.95 -2.03 1.02
C SER A 113 12.14 -3.27 1.36
N LEU A 114 11.90 -4.15 0.40
CA LEU A 114 11.04 -5.33 0.59
C LEU A 114 11.47 -6.19 1.77
N GLY A 115 12.78 -6.36 1.97
CA GLY A 115 13.31 -7.15 3.08
C GLY A 115 13.03 -6.58 4.47
N LYS A 116 12.60 -5.32 4.57
CA LYS A 116 12.24 -4.68 5.84
C LYS A 116 10.80 -4.96 6.26
N PHE A 117 9.97 -5.44 5.36
CA PHE A 117 8.58 -5.75 5.65
C PHE A 117 8.47 -7.22 6.07
N LYS A 118 7.85 -7.44 7.21
CA LYS A 118 7.75 -8.79 7.80
C LYS A 118 6.42 -9.45 7.50
N LYS A 119 5.34 -8.70 7.63
CA LYS A 119 3.98 -9.25 7.56
C LYS A 119 3.00 -8.13 7.26
N ILE A 120 1.97 -8.45 6.51
CA ILE A 120 0.86 -7.53 6.25
C ILE A 120 -0.45 -8.30 6.31
N LYS A 121 -1.46 -7.73 6.93
CA LYS A 121 -2.79 -8.34 6.99
C LYS A 121 -3.88 -7.28 7.02
N ILE A 122 -5.05 -7.66 6.55
CA ILE A 122 -6.27 -6.87 6.63
C ILE A 122 -7.03 -7.27 7.88
N ILE A 123 -7.37 -6.28 8.71
CA ILE A 123 -8.06 -6.47 9.97
C ILE A 123 -9.51 -6.00 9.82
N PRO A 124 -10.50 -6.90 9.98
CA PRO A 124 -11.90 -6.51 9.87
C PRO A 124 -12.29 -5.44 10.89
N SER A 125 -13.12 -4.50 10.48
CA SER A 125 -13.67 -3.46 11.34
C SER A 125 -15.20 -3.54 11.31
N ILE A 126 -15.81 -3.47 12.50
CA ILE A 126 -17.27 -3.41 12.62
C ILE A 126 -17.79 -1.97 12.71
N PHE A 127 -16.89 -0.99 12.81
CA PHE A 127 -17.25 0.42 13.00
C PHE A 127 -17.14 1.26 11.74
N SER A 128 -16.65 0.69 10.64
CA SER A 128 -16.41 1.41 9.41
C SER A 128 -16.65 0.49 8.21
N GLU A 129 -16.98 1.09 7.06
CA GLU A 129 -17.05 0.36 5.79
C GLU A 129 -15.65 -0.05 5.29
N HIS A 130 -14.61 0.59 5.80
CA HIS A 130 -13.22 0.20 5.54
C HIS A 130 -12.67 -0.67 6.64
N ASN A 131 -11.93 -1.70 6.25
CA ASN A 131 -11.12 -2.50 7.16
C ASN A 131 -9.76 -1.85 7.34
N ALA A 132 -9.12 -2.11 8.47
CA ALA A 132 -7.77 -1.64 8.74
C ALA A 132 -6.74 -2.55 8.06
N ILE A 133 -5.55 -1.98 7.78
CA ILE A 133 -4.42 -2.75 7.29
C ILE A 133 -3.29 -2.61 8.30
N ARG A 134 -2.70 -3.74 8.68
CA ARG A 134 -1.54 -3.77 9.58
C ARG A 134 -0.31 -4.23 8.81
N LEU A 135 0.73 -3.43 8.87
CA LEU A 135 2.04 -3.75 8.33
C LEU A 135 3.05 -3.89 9.47
N ASP A 136 3.65 -5.06 9.60
CA ASP A 136 4.73 -5.30 10.55
C ASP A 136 6.05 -5.12 9.81
N VAL A 137 6.88 -4.24 10.35
CA VAL A 137 8.20 -3.93 9.80
C VAL A 137 9.25 -4.72 10.58
N ASN A 138 10.10 -5.43 9.84
CA ASN A 138 11.19 -6.16 10.42
C ASN A 138 12.41 -5.25 10.52
N TYR A 139 12.93 -5.06 11.73
CA TYR A 139 14.14 -4.30 11.93
C TYR A 139 15.10 -5.08 12.82
N ARG A 140 16.39 -4.89 12.58
CA ARG A 140 17.44 -5.56 13.33
C ARG A 140 17.91 -4.67 14.47
N ARG A 141 18.05 -5.27 15.66
CA ARG A 141 18.66 -4.58 16.80
C ARG A 141 20.19 -4.61 16.64
N LYS A 142 20.75 -3.56 16.07
CA LYS A 142 22.20 -3.45 15.88
C LYS A 142 22.98 -3.43 17.19
N THR A 143 22.41 -2.82 18.20
CA THR A 143 23.06 -2.63 19.50
C THR A 143 23.29 -3.91 20.28
N ILE A 144 22.49 -4.96 20.07
CA ILE A 144 22.61 -6.20 20.82
C ILE A 144 23.88 -6.95 20.47
N LYS A 145 24.26 -6.97 19.20
CA LYS A 145 25.48 -7.65 18.77
C LYS A 145 26.74 -6.96 19.24
N ASN A 146 26.68 -5.66 19.40
CA ASN A 146 27.84 -4.87 19.78
C ASN A 146 28.02 -4.80 21.30
N SER A 147 26.95 -4.92 22.05
CA SER A 147 27.00 -4.88 23.51
C SER A 147 27.47 -6.17 24.16
N ASN A 148 27.57 -7.24 23.41
CA ASN A 148 28.08 -8.52 23.85
C ASN A 148 29.61 -8.60 23.80
N ILE A 149 30.18 -7.54 23.48
CA ILE A 149 31.62 -7.49 23.28
C ILE A 149 32.33 -7.20 24.58
#